data_a4382c811b9de5c4976e3f12cb1a1d2a
#
_entry.id   a4382c811b9de5c4976e3f12cb1a1d2a
#
_cell.length_a   1.000
_cell.length_b   1.000
_cell.length_c   1.000
_cell.angle_alpha   90.00
_cell.angle_beta   90.00
_cell.angle_gamma   90.00
#
_symmetry.space_group_name_H-M   'P 1'
#
loop_
_entity.id
_entity.type
_entity.pdbx_description
1 polymer ?
#
loop_
_entity_poly.entity_id
_entity_poly.type
_entity_poly.pdbx_seq_one_letter_code
_entity_poly.pdbx_strand_id
1 'polypeptide(L)'
;MTNQRSIYAWWIFIVSCLISLIGFGLIVNTVGLFFIPLCKELHVNKSSISLMVTLQNLASAITLLIAGKIMSKVNLKWLLTILFAIIGIGFLSLSIANNLGWFYIVYIIIGICQPGAFILSIPVLLQKWFNAKLGTVMGIALGLSGIGGTIFNPLVADVIKSFGWRGGFIFEALLILLILVPASLTIIPQPNDKHHAYGEPSEVDHVKPGNESGLTFKQARKTIVFYSLAIAMFLLQFVSGSVQHVSGSILHIGFSIQTAGLVVSGIMFGAALGKISIGFLLDYFNAKVVLLFFALFGIGGWYGQIVLKNGLSLILSAFILGLGQGICLVALPYLIKKEFGVKDYSNILSIINMVGALALSFAVLIDALLFDTTNSYNIGWYLNILAFLISFILLALTLKNYPNKK
;
A
#
# COMPACT_ATOMS: atom_id res chain seq x y z
N MET A 1 -5.42 36.79 6.47
CA MET A 1 -6.53 35.85 6.83
C MET A 1 -6.48 34.50 6.10
N THR A 2 -5.49 34.27 5.25
CA THR A 2 -5.35 33.05 4.40
C THR A 2 -4.79 31.83 5.15
N ASN A 3 -4.21 31.98 6.32
CA ASN A 3 -3.45 30.90 6.98
C ASN A 3 -4.29 29.91 7.82
N GLN A 4 -5.44 30.33 8.35
CA GLN A 4 -6.28 29.43 9.17
C GLN A 4 -7.13 28.45 8.35
N ARG A 5 -7.46 28.80 7.11
CA ARG A 5 -8.37 28.01 6.26
C ARG A 5 -7.75 26.72 5.73
N SER A 6 -6.40 26.63 5.60
CA SER A 6 -5.70 25.43 5.14
C SER A 6 -5.19 24.53 6.27
N ILE A 7 -5.32 24.91 7.54
CA ILE A 7 -4.82 24.13 8.70
C ILE A 7 -5.53 22.77 8.76
N TYR A 8 -6.80 22.73 8.41
CA TYR A 8 -7.54 21.47 8.44
C TYR A 8 -7.09 20.46 7.39
N ALA A 9 -6.60 20.91 6.23
CA ALA A 9 -6.00 20.01 5.24
C ALA A 9 -4.78 19.28 5.82
N TRP A 10 -3.95 19.99 6.62
CA TRP A 10 -2.82 19.37 7.32
C TRP A 10 -3.26 18.39 8.42
N TRP A 11 -4.40 18.65 9.07
CA TRP A 11 -4.98 17.69 10.00
C TRP A 11 -5.40 16.39 9.29
N ILE A 12 -6.06 16.49 8.13
CA ILE A 12 -6.40 15.32 7.29
C ILE A 12 -5.13 14.57 6.85
N PHE A 13 -4.06 15.29 6.54
CA PHE A 13 -2.76 14.69 6.24
C PHE A 13 -2.21 13.90 7.44
N ILE A 14 -2.23 14.47 8.64
CA ILE A 14 -1.80 13.78 9.87
C ILE A 14 -2.65 12.52 10.12
N VAL A 15 -3.96 12.60 9.98
CA VAL A 15 -4.85 11.43 10.13
C VAL A 15 -4.53 10.37 9.07
N SER A 16 -4.27 10.77 7.81
CA SER A 16 -3.85 9.86 6.75
C SER A 16 -2.50 9.18 7.05
N CYS A 17 -1.58 9.92 7.67
CA CYS A 17 -0.31 9.40 8.17
C CYS A 17 -0.51 8.36 9.28
N LEU A 18 -1.40 8.62 10.24
CA LEU A 18 -1.74 7.66 11.30
C LEU A 18 -2.40 6.40 10.75
N ILE A 19 -3.31 6.55 9.79
CA ILE A 19 -3.95 5.41 9.10
C ILE A 19 -2.89 4.55 8.40
N SER A 20 -1.92 5.16 7.74
CA SER A 20 -0.84 4.42 7.06
C SER A 20 0.11 3.74 8.04
N LEU A 21 0.57 4.48 9.05
CA LEU A 21 1.51 4.01 10.06
C LEU A 21 0.96 2.80 10.84
N ILE A 22 -0.27 2.94 11.35
CA ILE A 22 -0.91 1.92 12.18
C ILE A 22 -1.60 0.87 11.30
N GLY A 23 -2.40 1.28 10.30
CA GLY A 23 -3.17 0.36 9.45
C GLY A 23 -2.27 -0.61 8.69
N PHE A 24 -1.35 -0.11 7.86
CA PHE A 24 -0.39 -0.99 7.17
C PHE A 24 0.67 -1.55 8.14
N GLY A 25 1.13 -0.74 9.11
CA GLY A 25 2.17 -1.11 10.06
C GLY A 25 1.82 -2.32 10.90
N LEU A 26 0.59 -2.41 11.40
CA LEU A 26 0.11 -3.54 12.18
C LEU A 26 -0.55 -4.61 11.28
N ILE A 27 -1.64 -4.27 10.58
CA ILE A 27 -2.52 -5.25 9.93
C ILE A 27 -1.80 -6.04 8.83
N VAL A 28 -0.84 -5.42 8.13
CA VAL A 28 -0.16 -6.04 6.98
C VAL A 28 1.25 -6.50 7.34
N ASN A 29 2.01 -5.70 8.08
CA ASN A 29 3.45 -5.94 8.23
C ASN A 29 3.80 -6.82 9.42
N THR A 30 2.95 -6.97 10.46
CA THR A 30 3.25 -7.76 11.65
C THR A 30 2.68 -9.17 11.62
N VAL A 31 1.75 -9.47 10.72
CA VAL A 31 1.01 -10.74 10.65
C VAL A 31 1.93 -11.98 10.65
N GLY A 32 3.10 -11.88 10.03
CA GLY A 32 4.08 -12.97 9.97
C GLY A 32 4.63 -13.39 11.35
N LEU A 33 4.60 -12.50 12.34
CA LEU A 33 5.08 -12.79 13.71
C LEU A 33 4.17 -13.78 14.44
N PHE A 34 2.90 -13.84 14.06
CA PHE A 34 1.90 -14.73 14.66
C PHE A 34 1.95 -16.17 14.12
N PHE A 35 2.57 -16.41 12.96
CA PHE A 35 2.51 -17.72 12.30
C PHE A 35 3.06 -18.84 13.16
N ILE A 36 4.30 -18.70 13.67
CA ILE A 36 4.96 -19.74 14.45
C ILE A 36 4.24 -19.99 15.78
N PRO A 37 3.90 -18.95 16.57
CA PRO A 37 3.14 -19.15 17.81
C PRO A 37 1.80 -19.84 17.59
N LEU A 38 1.04 -19.45 16.54
CA LEU A 38 -0.26 -20.07 16.22
C LEU A 38 -0.10 -21.53 15.76
N CYS A 39 0.89 -21.83 14.91
CA CYS A 39 1.16 -23.21 14.49
C CYS A 39 1.42 -24.13 15.71
N LYS A 40 2.19 -23.64 16.67
CA LYS A 40 2.53 -24.43 17.87
C LYS A 40 1.34 -24.68 18.77
N GLU A 41 0.49 -23.66 19.01
CA GLU A 41 -0.62 -23.77 19.95
C GLU A 41 -1.85 -24.47 19.34
N LEU A 42 -2.14 -24.20 18.06
CA LEU A 42 -3.28 -24.83 17.37
C LEU A 42 -2.93 -26.20 16.76
N HIS A 43 -1.66 -26.65 16.89
CA HIS A 43 -1.18 -27.92 16.31
C HIS A 43 -1.47 -28.07 14.81
N VAL A 44 -1.33 -26.98 14.02
CA VAL A 44 -1.62 -26.92 12.60
C VAL A 44 -0.37 -26.61 11.76
N ASN A 45 -0.40 -26.95 10.48
CA ASN A 45 0.66 -26.68 9.55
C ASN A 45 0.75 -25.19 9.20
N LYS A 46 1.94 -24.74 8.81
CA LYS A 46 2.20 -23.34 8.40
C LYS A 46 1.32 -22.92 7.23
N SER A 47 1.05 -23.83 6.28
CA SER A 47 0.15 -23.59 5.15
C SER A 47 -1.27 -23.25 5.59
N SER A 48 -1.78 -23.93 6.62
CA SER A 48 -3.12 -23.66 7.18
C SER A 48 -3.19 -22.26 7.81
N ILE A 49 -2.15 -21.83 8.52
CA ILE A 49 -2.11 -20.46 9.06
C ILE A 49 -1.96 -19.44 7.91
N SER A 50 -1.11 -19.70 6.91
CA SER A 50 -0.93 -18.79 5.77
C SER A 50 -2.21 -18.59 4.97
N LEU A 51 -3.11 -19.58 4.96
CA LEU A 51 -4.42 -19.50 4.29
C LEU A 51 -5.28 -18.34 4.81
N MET A 52 -5.18 -17.96 6.10
CA MET A 52 -5.92 -16.81 6.63
C MET A 52 -5.57 -15.51 5.87
N VAL A 53 -4.28 -15.29 5.57
CA VAL A 53 -3.80 -14.12 4.82
C VAL A 53 -4.22 -14.19 3.36
N THR A 54 -4.19 -15.38 2.76
CA THR A 54 -4.69 -15.59 1.40
C THR A 54 -6.17 -15.25 1.29
N LEU A 55 -6.99 -15.70 2.24
CA LEU A 55 -8.41 -15.39 2.31
C LEU A 55 -8.67 -13.90 2.51
N GLN A 56 -7.88 -13.24 3.36
CA GLN A 56 -7.92 -11.77 3.55
C GLN A 56 -7.67 -11.03 2.22
N ASN A 57 -6.60 -11.38 1.52
CA ASN A 57 -6.24 -10.73 0.27
C ASN A 57 -7.27 -10.97 -0.84
N LEU A 58 -7.83 -12.18 -0.92
CA LEU A 58 -8.90 -12.51 -1.87
C LEU A 58 -10.18 -11.71 -1.56
N ALA A 59 -10.58 -11.65 -0.30
CA ALA A 59 -11.72 -10.85 0.14
C ALA A 59 -11.51 -9.36 -0.17
N SER A 60 -10.30 -8.86 0.05
CA SER A 60 -9.91 -7.48 -0.30
C SER A 60 -10.02 -7.22 -1.80
N ALA A 61 -9.51 -8.13 -2.64
CA ALA A 61 -9.60 -8.01 -4.09
C ALA A 61 -11.06 -7.96 -4.59
N ILE A 62 -11.93 -8.84 -4.05
CA ILE A 62 -13.35 -8.84 -4.38
C ILE A 62 -14.02 -7.54 -3.92
N THR A 63 -13.73 -7.08 -2.71
CA THR A 63 -14.32 -5.85 -2.16
C THR A 63 -13.88 -4.62 -2.96
N LEU A 64 -12.66 -4.59 -3.49
CA LEU A 64 -12.17 -3.51 -4.35
C LEU A 64 -13.06 -3.27 -5.59
N LEU A 65 -13.78 -4.28 -6.09
CA LEU A 65 -14.74 -4.10 -7.20
C LEU A 65 -15.82 -3.05 -6.90
N ILE A 66 -16.22 -2.94 -5.65
CA ILE A 66 -17.34 -2.08 -5.21
C ILE A 66 -16.91 -0.95 -4.27
N ALA A 67 -15.75 -1.07 -3.62
CA ALA A 67 -15.29 -0.15 -2.60
C ALA A 67 -15.23 1.30 -3.11
N GLY A 68 -14.74 1.54 -4.32
CA GLY A 68 -14.69 2.87 -4.91
C GLY A 68 -16.06 3.52 -5.06
N LYS A 69 -17.08 2.74 -5.49
CA LYS A 69 -18.46 3.23 -5.60
C LYS A 69 -19.09 3.51 -4.25
N ILE A 70 -18.79 2.69 -3.25
CA ILE A 70 -19.27 2.89 -1.88
C ILE A 70 -18.68 4.19 -1.34
N MET A 71 -17.36 4.36 -1.46
CA MET A 71 -16.65 5.53 -0.93
C MET A 71 -17.05 6.85 -1.59
N SER A 72 -17.51 6.81 -2.84
CA SER A 72 -18.02 8.02 -3.53
C SER A 72 -19.42 8.45 -3.06
N LYS A 73 -20.20 7.53 -2.45
CA LYS A 73 -21.60 7.76 -2.07
C LYS A 73 -21.81 7.93 -0.56
N VAL A 74 -20.91 7.43 0.26
CA VAL A 74 -21.03 7.44 1.72
C VAL A 74 -20.16 8.51 2.36
N ASN A 75 -20.53 8.92 3.56
CA ASN A 75 -19.71 9.80 4.36
C ASN A 75 -18.46 9.07 4.86
N LEU A 76 -17.29 9.48 4.38
CA LEU A 76 -16.00 8.83 4.68
C LEU A 76 -15.68 8.80 6.18
N LYS A 77 -16.12 9.79 6.96
CA LYS A 77 -15.96 9.81 8.42
C LYS A 77 -16.57 8.55 9.04
N TRP A 78 -17.85 8.33 8.84
CA TRP A 78 -18.57 7.20 9.42
C TRP A 78 -18.10 5.86 8.83
N LEU A 79 -17.84 5.83 7.54
CA LEU A 79 -17.29 4.63 6.89
C LEU A 79 -15.99 4.19 7.56
N LEU A 80 -15.00 5.09 7.68
CA LEU A 80 -13.70 4.77 8.27
C LEU A 80 -13.82 4.39 9.75
N THR A 81 -14.64 5.11 10.51
CA THR A 81 -14.88 4.80 11.92
C THR A 81 -15.43 3.38 12.11
N ILE A 82 -16.44 3.01 11.31
CA ILE A 82 -17.04 1.67 11.37
C ILE A 82 -16.04 0.60 10.95
N LEU A 83 -15.29 0.83 9.85
CA LEU A 83 -14.32 -0.15 9.36
C LEU A 83 -13.19 -0.39 10.36
N PHE A 84 -12.63 0.67 10.99
CA PHE A 84 -11.61 0.52 12.02
C PHE A 84 -12.16 -0.14 13.29
N ALA A 85 -13.41 0.18 13.69
CA ALA A 85 -14.04 -0.50 14.81
C ALA A 85 -14.21 -2.00 14.55
N ILE A 86 -14.66 -2.39 13.35
CA ILE A 86 -14.80 -3.81 12.95
C ILE A 86 -13.43 -4.51 12.98
N ILE A 87 -12.38 -3.89 12.42
CA ILE A 87 -11.04 -4.47 12.41
C ILE A 87 -10.51 -4.63 13.84
N GLY A 88 -10.64 -3.59 14.68
CA GLY A 88 -10.16 -3.63 16.07
C GLY A 88 -10.90 -4.67 16.92
N ILE A 89 -12.23 -4.76 16.81
CA ILE A 89 -13.05 -5.79 17.46
C ILE A 89 -12.68 -7.18 16.92
N GLY A 90 -12.42 -7.29 15.61
CA GLY A 90 -11.92 -8.52 14.99
C GLY A 90 -10.64 -9.02 15.66
N PHE A 91 -9.62 -8.17 15.81
CA PHE A 91 -8.39 -8.53 16.52
C PHE A 91 -8.61 -8.88 17.99
N LEU A 92 -9.49 -8.15 18.70
CA LEU A 92 -9.88 -8.53 20.07
C LEU A 92 -10.51 -9.93 20.10
N SER A 93 -11.37 -10.26 19.14
CA SER A 93 -11.99 -11.58 19.07
C SER A 93 -11.00 -12.71 18.81
N LEU A 94 -9.90 -12.42 18.08
CA LEU A 94 -8.83 -13.40 17.86
C LEU A 94 -8.10 -13.74 19.15
N SER A 95 -8.00 -12.82 20.10
CA SER A 95 -7.32 -13.09 21.38
C SER A 95 -7.97 -14.19 22.22
N ILE A 96 -9.26 -14.46 22.01
CA ILE A 96 -10.01 -15.53 22.68
C ILE A 96 -10.28 -16.74 21.78
N ALA A 97 -9.77 -16.72 20.54
CA ALA A 97 -9.99 -17.81 19.59
C ALA A 97 -9.20 -19.06 19.95
N ASN A 98 -9.88 -20.24 19.80
CA ASN A 98 -9.29 -21.54 20.08
C ASN A 98 -9.32 -22.48 18.87
N ASN A 99 -9.81 -22.03 17.72
CA ASN A 99 -9.85 -22.82 16.50
C ASN A 99 -9.50 -22.00 15.27
N LEU A 100 -8.93 -22.67 14.26
CA LEU A 100 -8.46 -22.04 13.03
C LEU A 100 -9.59 -21.43 12.18
N GLY A 101 -10.79 -22.00 12.23
CA GLY A 101 -11.94 -21.50 11.48
C GLY A 101 -12.31 -20.07 11.88
N TRP A 102 -12.16 -19.72 13.16
CA TRP A 102 -12.40 -18.36 13.63
C TRP A 102 -11.39 -17.36 13.04
N PHE A 103 -10.11 -17.74 12.92
CA PHE A 103 -9.10 -16.93 12.25
C PHE A 103 -9.47 -16.67 10.79
N TYR A 104 -9.95 -17.70 10.06
CA TYR A 104 -10.35 -17.51 8.67
C TYR A 104 -11.51 -16.52 8.53
N ILE A 105 -12.54 -16.65 9.37
CA ILE A 105 -13.70 -15.75 9.35
C ILE A 105 -13.26 -14.30 9.62
N VAL A 106 -12.48 -14.08 10.69
CA VAL A 106 -12.04 -12.72 11.06
C VAL A 106 -11.13 -12.12 9.99
N TYR A 107 -10.19 -12.89 9.43
CA TYR A 107 -9.32 -12.40 8.37
C TYR A 107 -10.07 -12.10 7.07
N ILE A 108 -11.13 -12.85 6.74
CA ILE A 108 -12.04 -12.50 5.63
C ILE A 108 -12.73 -11.15 5.90
N ILE A 109 -13.25 -10.94 7.12
CA ILE A 109 -13.88 -9.68 7.52
C ILE A 109 -12.88 -8.51 7.45
N ILE A 110 -11.66 -8.69 7.94
CA ILE A 110 -10.58 -7.70 7.82
C ILE A 110 -10.29 -7.41 6.35
N GLY A 111 -10.24 -8.44 5.49
CA GLY A 111 -10.05 -8.30 4.05
C GLY A 111 -11.15 -7.49 3.38
N ILE A 112 -12.41 -7.67 3.78
CA ILE A 112 -13.55 -6.86 3.30
C ILE A 112 -13.40 -5.40 3.74
N CYS A 113 -12.91 -5.14 4.95
CA CYS A 113 -12.76 -3.79 5.48
C CYS A 113 -11.53 -3.05 4.91
N GLN A 114 -10.46 -3.76 4.62
CA GLN A 114 -9.15 -3.24 4.25
C GLN A 114 -9.17 -2.23 3.08
N PRO A 115 -9.86 -2.46 1.94
CA PRO A 115 -9.92 -1.52 0.84
C PRO A 115 -10.42 -0.13 1.25
N GLY A 116 -11.52 -0.08 2.00
CA GLY A 116 -12.10 1.16 2.48
C GLY A 116 -11.32 1.78 3.63
N ALA A 117 -10.77 0.96 4.53
CA ALA A 117 -10.10 1.42 5.73
C ALA A 117 -8.79 2.16 5.45
N PHE A 118 -7.92 1.64 4.58
CA PHE A 118 -6.60 2.25 4.35
C PHE A 118 -6.07 2.18 2.91
N ILE A 119 -6.49 1.24 2.05
CA ILE A 119 -5.96 1.18 0.68
C ILE A 119 -6.45 2.39 -0.14
N LEU A 120 -7.75 2.66 -0.14
CA LEU A 120 -8.36 3.74 -0.92
C LEU A 120 -8.54 5.03 -0.12
N SER A 121 -8.72 4.95 1.21
CA SER A 121 -9.04 6.11 2.05
C SER A 121 -7.95 7.18 2.01
N ILE A 122 -6.68 6.78 2.12
CA ILE A 122 -5.54 7.69 2.12
C ILE A 122 -5.50 8.51 0.82
N PRO A 123 -5.40 7.89 -0.39
CA PRO A 123 -5.36 8.65 -1.62
C PRO A 123 -6.66 9.42 -1.89
N VAL A 124 -7.82 8.88 -1.50
CA VAL A 124 -9.12 9.57 -1.69
C VAL A 124 -9.25 10.80 -0.80
N LEU A 125 -8.82 10.75 0.45
CA LEU A 125 -8.80 11.89 1.34
C LEU A 125 -7.81 12.94 0.86
N LEU A 126 -6.56 12.55 0.61
CA LEU A 126 -5.50 13.49 0.23
C LEU A 126 -5.80 14.19 -1.10
N GLN A 127 -6.34 13.47 -2.09
CA GLN A 127 -6.68 14.10 -3.37
C GLN A 127 -7.83 15.13 -3.27
N LYS A 128 -8.72 15.04 -2.27
CA LYS A 128 -9.79 16.01 -2.03
C LYS A 128 -9.29 17.26 -1.30
N TRP A 129 -8.28 17.10 -0.44
CA TRP A 129 -7.79 18.17 0.44
C TRP A 129 -6.52 18.86 -0.07
N PHE A 130 -5.83 18.30 -1.05
CA PHE A 130 -4.59 18.86 -1.60
C PHE A 130 -4.68 19.00 -3.12
N ASN A 131 -4.69 20.25 -3.60
CA ASN A 131 -4.55 20.60 -5.00
C ASN A 131 -3.09 20.92 -5.37
N ALA A 132 -2.31 21.44 -4.41
CA ALA A 132 -0.87 21.60 -4.51
C ALA A 132 -0.15 20.58 -3.62
N LYS A 133 1.08 20.20 -4.01
CA LYS A 133 1.95 19.26 -3.28
C LYS A 133 1.31 17.88 -3.00
N LEU A 134 0.37 17.45 -3.84
CA LEU A 134 -0.33 16.17 -3.65
C LEU A 134 0.63 14.97 -3.65
N GLY A 135 1.62 14.96 -4.54
CA GLY A 135 2.61 13.90 -4.60
C GLY A 135 3.42 13.80 -3.30
N THR A 136 3.89 14.93 -2.79
CA THR A 136 4.63 15.00 -1.52
C THR A 136 3.81 14.46 -0.36
N VAL A 137 2.56 14.93 -0.17
CA VAL A 137 1.73 14.47 0.96
C VAL A 137 1.33 13.00 0.83
N MET A 138 1.06 12.52 -0.40
CA MET A 138 0.83 11.09 -0.65
C MET A 138 2.08 10.26 -0.36
N GLY A 139 3.24 10.72 -0.83
CA GLY A 139 4.51 10.04 -0.62
C GLY A 139 4.85 9.86 0.86
N ILE A 140 4.72 10.94 1.65
CA ILE A 140 4.96 10.90 3.09
C ILE A 140 3.93 9.99 3.77
N ALA A 141 2.63 10.21 3.53
CA ALA A 141 1.58 9.45 4.19
C ALA A 141 1.72 7.94 3.92
N LEU A 142 1.92 7.54 2.66
CA LEU A 142 2.07 6.13 2.29
C LEU A 142 3.46 5.57 2.63
N GLY A 143 4.49 6.41 2.69
CA GLY A 143 5.83 6.04 3.16
C GLY A 143 5.84 5.59 4.62
N LEU A 144 4.99 6.19 5.46
CA LEU A 144 4.84 5.82 6.87
C LEU A 144 4.38 4.38 7.08
N SER A 145 3.81 3.71 6.07
CA SER A 145 3.51 2.28 6.13
C SER A 145 4.76 1.42 6.36
N GLY A 146 5.89 1.77 5.74
CA GLY A 146 7.16 1.08 5.95
C GLY A 146 7.77 1.41 7.31
N ILE A 147 7.68 2.67 7.73
CA ILE A 147 8.13 3.11 9.06
C ILE A 147 7.30 2.42 10.15
N GLY A 148 5.97 2.32 9.95
CA GLY A 148 5.07 1.58 10.84
C GLY A 148 5.52 0.13 11.02
N GLY A 149 5.80 -0.59 9.94
CA GLY A 149 6.35 -1.95 10.02
C GLY A 149 7.68 -2.00 10.77
N THR A 150 8.58 -1.05 10.55
CA THR A 150 9.88 -0.99 11.23
C THR A 150 9.73 -0.80 12.75
N ILE A 151 8.75 0.00 13.18
CA ILE A 151 8.49 0.27 14.61
C ILE A 151 7.68 -0.86 15.26
N PHE A 152 6.59 -1.27 14.61
CA PHE A 152 5.64 -2.19 15.24
C PHE A 152 6.11 -3.65 15.22
N ASN A 153 6.93 -4.10 14.27
CA ASN A 153 7.43 -5.48 14.28
C ASN A 153 8.19 -5.82 15.57
N PRO A 154 9.21 -5.08 16.02
CA PRO A 154 9.89 -5.38 17.26
C PRO A 154 8.96 -5.23 18.49
N LEU A 155 8.09 -4.22 18.52
CA LEU A 155 7.15 -4.02 19.62
C LEU A 155 6.17 -5.19 19.75
N VAL A 156 5.56 -5.61 18.63
CA VAL A 156 4.64 -6.77 18.65
C VAL A 156 5.37 -8.06 18.97
N ALA A 157 6.60 -8.24 18.50
CA ALA A 157 7.43 -9.40 18.84
C ALA A 157 7.71 -9.46 20.35
N ASP A 158 8.04 -8.33 20.99
CA ASP A 158 8.26 -8.25 22.44
C ASP A 158 6.97 -8.51 23.23
N VAL A 159 5.84 -7.99 22.76
CA VAL A 159 4.52 -8.29 23.37
C VAL A 159 4.17 -9.77 23.24
N ILE A 160 4.39 -10.38 22.06
CA ILE A 160 4.16 -11.83 21.86
C ILE A 160 5.07 -12.64 22.76
N LYS A 161 6.32 -12.26 22.91
CA LYS A 161 7.28 -12.94 23.81
C LYS A 161 6.84 -12.88 25.27
N SER A 162 6.29 -11.76 25.73
CA SER A 162 5.94 -11.52 27.14
C SER A 162 4.54 -12.01 27.50
N PHE A 163 3.57 -11.87 26.58
CA PHE A 163 2.14 -12.10 26.84
C PHE A 163 1.51 -13.12 25.87
N GLY A 164 2.31 -13.79 25.04
CA GLY A 164 1.84 -14.70 24.02
C GLY A 164 1.17 -13.99 22.83
N TRP A 165 0.78 -14.76 21.81
CA TRP A 165 0.14 -14.23 20.62
C TRP A 165 -1.23 -13.58 20.91
N ARG A 166 -1.94 -14.03 21.95
CA ARG A 166 -3.18 -13.40 22.41
C ARG A 166 -2.95 -11.96 22.86
N GLY A 167 -1.89 -11.73 23.63
CA GLY A 167 -1.45 -10.39 24.03
C GLY A 167 -1.08 -9.52 22.83
N GLY A 168 -0.45 -10.11 21.79
CA GLY A 168 -0.16 -9.44 20.53
C GLY A 168 -1.41 -8.91 19.84
N PHE A 169 -2.45 -9.73 19.69
CA PHE A 169 -3.71 -9.28 19.08
C PHE A 169 -4.45 -8.24 19.92
N ILE A 170 -4.40 -8.34 21.27
CA ILE A 170 -4.97 -7.30 22.14
C ILE A 170 -4.23 -5.98 21.93
N PHE A 171 -2.90 -5.99 21.89
CA PHE A 171 -2.09 -4.80 21.66
C PHE A 171 -2.43 -4.12 20.31
N GLU A 172 -2.52 -4.89 19.22
CA GLU A 172 -2.91 -4.38 17.90
C GLU A 172 -4.32 -3.79 17.90
N ALA A 173 -5.26 -4.51 18.54
CA ALA A 173 -6.65 -4.05 18.65
C ALA A 173 -6.75 -2.73 19.43
N LEU A 174 -6.03 -2.59 20.54
CA LEU A 174 -6.03 -1.36 21.34
C LEU A 174 -5.48 -0.17 20.56
N LEU A 175 -4.41 -0.32 19.79
CA LEU A 175 -3.89 0.75 18.95
C LEU A 175 -4.90 1.20 17.88
N ILE A 176 -5.60 0.25 17.26
CA ILE A 176 -6.63 0.55 16.27
C ILE A 176 -7.84 1.26 16.91
N LEU A 177 -8.36 0.70 18.02
CA LEU A 177 -9.57 1.22 18.65
C LEU A 177 -9.34 2.54 19.37
N LEU A 178 -8.19 2.75 20.01
CA LEU A 178 -7.92 3.96 20.79
C LEU A 178 -7.28 5.09 19.96
N ILE A 179 -6.71 4.80 18.81
CA ILE A 179 -6.06 5.82 17.98
C ILE A 179 -6.82 6.03 16.66
N LEU A 180 -7.03 4.96 15.84
CA LEU A 180 -7.62 5.14 14.52
C LEU A 180 -9.12 5.42 14.57
N VAL A 181 -9.86 4.82 15.49
CA VAL A 181 -11.30 5.10 15.63
C VAL A 181 -11.55 6.56 16.04
N PRO A 182 -10.94 7.11 17.11
CA PRO A 182 -11.10 8.53 17.43
C PRO A 182 -10.56 9.46 16.35
N ALA A 183 -9.42 9.14 15.74
CA ALA A 183 -8.86 9.96 14.66
C ALA A 183 -9.82 10.04 13.46
N SER A 184 -10.48 8.94 13.09
CA SER A 184 -11.45 8.91 12.00
C SER A 184 -12.70 9.74 12.28
N LEU A 185 -13.11 9.87 13.54
CA LEU A 185 -14.24 10.73 13.96
C LEU A 185 -13.95 12.23 13.76
N THR A 186 -12.70 12.63 13.65
CA THR A 186 -12.34 14.04 13.38
C THR A 186 -12.33 14.38 11.89
N ILE A 187 -12.51 13.41 10.98
CA ILE A 187 -12.44 13.63 9.54
C ILE A 187 -13.64 14.41 9.04
N ILE A 188 -13.40 15.49 8.28
CA ILE A 188 -14.37 16.12 7.39
C ILE A 188 -14.13 15.53 5.98
N PRO A 189 -15.15 14.91 5.36
CA PRO A 189 -14.95 14.13 4.14
C PRO A 189 -14.51 14.94 2.91
N GLN A 190 -14.83 16.23 2.90
CA GLN A 190 -14.52 17.15 1.79
C GLN A 190 -14.42 18.58 2.28
N PRO A 191 -13.68 19.45 1.58
CA PRO A 191 -13.64 20.88 1.86
C PRO A 191 -15.04 21.51 1.89
N ASN A 192 -15.21 22.55 2.70
CA ASN A 192 -16.45 23.30 2.84
C ASN A 192 -16.15 24.80 3.08
N ASP A 193 -17.17 25.63 3.21
CA ASP A 193 -17.02 27.09 3.36
C ASP A 193 -16.15 27.52 4.57
N LYS A 194 -16.01 26.65 5.58
CA LYS A 194 -15.17 26.90 6.76
C LYS A 194 -13.75 26.36 6.59
N HIS A 195 -13.58 25.30 5.82
CA HIS A 195 -12.32 24.58 5.65
C HIS A 195 -12.04 24.36 4.17
N HIS A 196 -11.02 25.04 3.63
CA HIS A 196 -10.64 24.98 2.22
C HIS A 196 -9.51 23.98 2.00
N ALA A 197 -9.45 23.42 0.77
CA ALA A 197 -8.34 22.58 0.34
C ALA A 197 -7.04 23.40 0.26
N TYR A 198 -5.91 22.74 0.46
CA TYR A 198 -4.59 23.36 0.34
C TYR A 198 -4.25 23.59 -1.14
N GLY A 199 -3.87 24.83 -1.48
CA GLY A 199 -3.48 25.22 -2.85
C GLY A 199 -4.66 25.58 -3.76
N GLU A 200 -5.85 25.88 -3.22
CA GLU A 200 -6.91 26.54 -3.99
C GLU A 200 -6.51 28.00 -4.27
N PRO A 201 -6.71 28.47 -5.52
CA PRO A 201 -6.58 29.90 -5.84
C PRO A 201 -7.55 30.70 -4.97
N SER A 202 -7.07 31.76 -4.34
CA SER A 202 -7.93 32.72 -3.64
C SER A 202 -8.87 33.40 -4.66
N GLU A 203 -10.16 33.17 -4.55
CA GLU A 203 -11.25 34.07 -4.98
C GLU A 203 -11.40 34.43 -6.46
N VAL A 204 -11.25 33.63 -7.49
CA VAL A 204 -11.77 34.05 -8.81
C VAL A 204 -12.52 32.98 -9.63
N ASP A 205 -12.46 31.71 -9.28
CA ASP A 205 -13.30 30.73 -9.97
C ASP A 205 -14.30 30.09 -9.01
N HIS A 206 -15.50 30.70 -8.94
CA HIS A 206 -16.70 30.04 -8.42
C HIS A 206 -17.07 28.86 -9.33
N VAL A 207 -16.35 27.75 -9.21
CA VAL A 207 -16.82 26.48 -9.75
C VAL A 207 -17.98 26.05 -8.85
N LYS A 208 -19.19 26.22 -9.38
CA LYS A 208 -20.44 25.78 -8.75
C LYS A 208 -20.27 24.35 -8.20
N PRO A 209 -20.77 24.02 -6.99
CA PRO A 209 -20.84 22.65 -6.51
C PRO A 209 -21.60 21.81 -7.54
N GLY A 210 -20.91 20.88 -8.20
CA GLY A 210 -21.51 20.05 -9.25
C GLY A 210 -20.67 19.86 -10.52
N ASN A 211 -19.63 20.64 -10.75
CA ASN A 211 -18.75 20.49 -11.91
C ASN A 211 -17.37 19.95 -11.50
N GLU A 212 -17.32 18.76 -10.82
CA GLU A 212 -16.06 18.04 -10.65
C GLU A 212 -15.48 17.73 -12.04
N SER A 213 -14.37 18.36 -12.38
CA SER A 213 -13.70 18.17 -13.68
C SER A 213 -13.10 16.77 -13.76
N GLY A 214 -13.36 16.06 -14.83
CA GLY A 214 -12.75 14.76 -15.06
C GLY A 214 -13.65 13.79 -15.82
N LEU A 215 -13.08 12.61 -16.08
CA LEU A 215 -13.77 11.54 -16.79
C LEU A 215 -14.55 10.65 -15.80
N THR A 216 -15.72 10.18 -16.25
CA THR A 216 -16.42 9.07 -15.57
C THR A 216 -15.66 7.76 -15.81
N PHE A 217 -15.87 6.77 -14.98
CA PHE A 217 -15.31 5.43 -15.17
C PHE A 217 -15.66 4.84 -16.53
N LYS A 218 -16.92 5.07 -17.02
CA LYS A 218 -17.35 4.63 -18.37
C LYS A 218 -16.53 5.27 -19.48
N GLN A 219 -16.08 6.50 -19.31
CA GLN A 219 -15.23 7.21 -20.27
C GLN A 219 -13.75 6.78 -20.11
N ALA A 220 -13.25 6.71 -18.88
CA ALA A 220 -11.87 6.33 -18.58
C ALA A 220 -11.53 4.94 -19.14
N ARG A 221 -12.40 3.94 -18.95
CA ARG A 221 -12.19 2.57 -19.46
C ARG A 221 -12.17 2.43 -20.99
N LYS A 222 -12.50 3.49 -21.74
CA LYS A 222 -12.36 3.50 -23.18
C LYS A 222 -10.99 4.01 -23.65
N THR A 223 -10.17 4.50 -22.73
CA THR A 223 -8.86 5.07 -23.03
C THR A 223 -7.75 4.03 -22.90
N ILE A 224 -6.72 4.10 -23.76
CA ILE A 224 -5.52 3.27 -23.65
C ILE A 224 -4.78 3.50 -22.34
N VAL A 225 -4.83 4.72 -21.79
CA VAL A 225 -4.19 5.11 -20.52
C VAL A 225 -4.75 4.30 -19.34
N PHE A 226 -6.05 4.02 -19.31
CA PHE A 226 -6.66 3.20 -18.27
C PHE A 226 -6.07 1.79 -18.24
N TYR A 227 -5.98 1.13 -19.39
CA TYR A 227 -5.40 -0.21 -19.48
C TYR A 227 -3.90 -0.22 -19.20
N SER A 228 -3.19 0.81 -19.63
CA SER A 228 -1.75 0.95 -19.33
C SER A 228 -1.49 1.08 -17.83
N LEU A 229 -2.29 1.90 -17.13
CA LEU A 229 -2.21 2.03 -15.67
C LEU A 229 -2.60 0.73 -14.96
N ALA A 230 -3.62 0.02 -15.45
CA ALA A 230 -4.04 -1.27 -14.89
C ALA A 230 -2.98 -2.36 -15.07
N ILE A 231 -2.36 -2.45 -16.27
CA ILE A 231 -1.28 -3.40 -16.54
C ILE A 231 -0.02 -3.03 -15.74
N ALA A 232 0.33 -1.75 -15.65
CA ALA A 232 1.45 -1.30 -14.82
C ALA A 232 1.20 -1.64 -13.34
N MET A 233 -0.02 -1.44 -12.82
CA MET A 233 -0.40 -1.84 -11.47
C MET A 233 -0.25 -3.35 -11.28
N PHE A 234 -0.71 -4.17 -12.24
CA PHE A 234 -0.55 -5.62 -12.20
C PHE A 234 0.92 -6.01 -12.08
N LEU A 235 1.75 -5.52 -13.00
CA LEU A 235 3.17 -5.87 -13.05
C LEU A 235 3.93 -5.42 -11.80
N LEU A 236 3.70 -4.20 -11.33
CA LEU A 236 4.38 -3.66 -10.15
C LEU A 236 3.92 -4.33 -8.84
N GLN A 237 2.65 -4.73 -8.74
CA GLN A 237 2.15 -5.48 -7.60
C GLN A 237 2.60 -6.94 -7.63
N PHE A 238 2.77 -7.53 -8.82
CA PHE A 238 3.42 -8.82 -8.96
C PHE A 238 4.83 -8.78 -8.36
N VAL A 239 5.64 -7.78 -8.74
CA VAL A 239 6.96 -7.56 -8.13
C VAL A 239 6.91 -7.41 -6.62
N SER A 240 5.90 -6.71 -6.10
CA SER A 240 5.72 -6.53 -4.64
C SER A 240 5.41 -7.86 -3.93
N GLY A 241 4.66 -8.75 -4.59
CA GLY A 241 4.40 -10.11 -4.07
C GLY A 241 5.66 -10.96 -4.00
N SER A 242 6.53 -10.87 -5.00
CA SER A 242 7.79 -11.61 -5.06
C SER A 242 8.75 -11.29 -3.92
N VAL A 243 8.65 -10.12 -3.31
CA VAL A 243 9.48 -9.73 -2.14
C VAL A 243 9.32 -10.70 -0.96
N GLN A 244 8.17 -11.36 -0.83
CA GLN A 244 7.96 -12.35 0.23
C GLN A 244 8.91 -13.56 0.13
N HIS A 245 9.43 -13.83 -1.05
CA HIS A 245 10.40 -14.93 -1.29
C HIS A 245 11.85 -14.52 -1.11
N VAL A 246 12.16 -13.22 -0.93
CA VAL A 246 13.55 -12.76 -0.81
C VAL A 246 14.25 -13.36 0.40
N SER A 247 13.60 -13.43 1.57
CA SER A 247 14.21 -14.07 2.74
C SER A 247 14.55 -15.54 2.48
N GLY A 248 13.66 -16.28 1.83
CA GLY A 248 13.89 -17.67 1.42
C GLY A 248 15.05 -17.82 0.45
N SER A 249 15.20 -16.89 -0.50
CA SER A 249 16.32 -16.92 -1.45
C SER A 249 17.66 -16.69 -0.78
N ILE A 250 17.75 -15.78 0.18
CA ILE A 250 18.98 -15.50 0.94
C ILE A 250 19.39 -16.71 1.79
N LEU A 251 18.44 -17.41 2.39
CA LEU A 251 18.69 -18.66 3.11
C LEU A 251 19.14 -19.78 2.16
N HIS A 252 18.53 -19.88 0.97
CA HIS A 252 18.85 -20.90 -0.04
C HIS A 252 20.29 -20.78 -0.54
N ILE A 253 20.82 -19.57 -0.67
CA ILE A 253 22.22 -19.35 -1.07
C ILE A 253 23.21 -19.46 0.11
N GLY A 254 22.76 -19.89 1.30
CA GLY A 254 23.60 -20.26 2.43
C GLY A 254 23.87 -19.15 3.45
N PHE A 255 23.20 -18.01 3.38
CA PHE A 255 23.32 -16.95 4.40
C PHE A 255 22.48 -17.26 5.64
N SER A 256 22.84 -16.61 6.74
CA SER A 256 22.11 -16.73 8.00
C SER A 256 20.73 -16.07 7.95
N ILE A 257 19.84 -16.46 8.87
CA ILE A 257 18.51 -15.86 9.03
C ILE A 257 18.61 -14.37 9.39
N GLN A 258 19.66 -13.97 10.12
CA GLN A 258 19.91 -12.58 10.46
C GLN A 258 20.20 -11.75 9.21
N THR A 259 21.03 -12.27 8.30
CA THR A 259 21.31 -11.62 7.00
C THR A 259 20.05 -11.53 6.17
N ALA A 260 19.24 -12.59 6.11
CA ALA A 260 17.95 -12.57 5.41
C ALA A 260 17.01 -11.50 5.98
N GLY A 261 16.93 -11.38 7.30
CA GLY A 261 16.18 -10.32 7.98
C GLY A 261 16.67 -8.92 7.63
N LEU A 262 17.99 -8.69 7.60
CA LEU A 262 18.56 -7.40 7.22
C LEU A 262 18.30 -7.04 5.75
N VAL A 263 18.33 -8.02 4.85
CA VAL A 263 17.99 -7.80 3.44
C VAL A 263 16.54 -7.37 3.29
N VAL A 264 15.60 -8.05 3.94
CA VAL A 264 14.18 -7.67 3.93
C VAL A 264 13.96 -6.28 4.56
N SER A 265 14.63 -6.00 5.67
CA SER A 265 14.60 -4.66 6.31
C SER A 265 15.13 -3.58 5.37
N GLY A 266 16.17 -3.89 4.60
CA GLY A 266 16.69 -3.00 3.55
C GLY A 266 15.64 -2.66 2.49
N ILE A 267 14.87 -3.66 2.01
CA ILE A 267 13.76 -3.42 1.08
C ILE A 267 12.70 -2.52 1.71
N MET A 268 12.27 -2.79 2.94
CA MET A 268 11.23 -2.03 3.64
C MET A 268 11.62 -0.57 3.85
N PHE A 269 12.86 -0.34 4.28
CA PHE A 269 13.40 1.01 4.45
C PHE A 269 13.54 1.75 3.11
N GLY A 270 14.07 1.07 2.09
CA GLY A 270 14.13 1.59 0.72
C GLY A 270 12.76 1.94 0.18
N ALA A 271 11.74 1.10 0.41
CA ALA A 271 10.36 1.36 -0.03
C ALA A 271 9.73 2.57 0.69
N ALA A 272 10.02 2.77 1.97
CA ALA A 272 9.58 3.94 2.71
C ALA A 272 10.15 5.23 2.10
N LEU A 273 11.49 5.28 1.92
CA LEU A 273 12.17 6.42 1.31
C LEU A 273 11.78 6.60 -0.16
N GLY A 274 11.61 5.52 -0.91
CA GLY A 274 11.16 5.54 -2.31
C GLY A 274 9.82 6.22 -2.46
N LYS A 275 8.83 5.86 -1.64
CA LYS A 275 7.49 6.47 -1.63
C LYS A 275 7.56 7.98 -1.35
N ILE A 276 8.33 8.38 -0.35
CA ILE A 276 8.52 9.80 0.01
C ILE A 276 9.18 10.56 -1.15
N SER A 277 10.28 10.02 -1.67
CA SER A 277 11.06 10.65 -2.74
C SER A 277 10.28 10.76 -4.04
N ILE A 278 9.58 9.68 -4.45
CA ILE A 278 8.72 9.68 -5.64
C ILE A 278 7.63 10.74 -5.49
N GLY A 279 6.95 10.79 -4.34
CA GLY A 279 5.90 11.76 -4.09
C GLY A 279 6.40 13.19 -4.24
N PHE A 280 7.52 13.51 -3.62
CA PHE A 280 8.15 14.82 -3.74
C PHE A 280 8.54 15.15 -5.20
N LEU A 281 9.22 14.22 -5.87
CA LEU A 281 9.69 14.45 -7.23
C LEU A 281 8.56 14.60 -8.26
N LEU A 282 7.43 13.92 -8.07
CA LEU A 282 6.26 14.05 -8.94
C LEU A 282 5.61 15.44 -8.90
N ASP A 283 5.80 16.19 -7.82
CA ASP A 283 5.29 17.57 -7.72
C ASP A 283 6.15 18.58 -8.50
N TYR A 284 7.44 18.28 -8.70
CA TYR A 284 8.40 19.21 -9.30
C TYR A 284 8.92 18.79 -10.68
N PHE A 285 8.91 17.49 -10.97
CA PHE A 285 9.50 16.94 -12.20
C PHE A 285 8.45 16.25 -13.08
N ASN A 286 8.82 16.05 -14.34
CA ASN A 286 7.98 15.28 -15.25
C ASN A 286 7.82 13.83 -14.77
N ALA A 287 6.57 13.36 -14.67
CA ALA A 287 6.26 12.03 -14.19
C ALA A 287 7.01 10.92 -14.93
N LYS A 288 7.22 11.03 -16.26
CA LYS A 288 7.97 10.04 -17.04
C LYS A 288 9.43 9.92 -16.57
N VAL A 289 10.08 11.04 -16.26
CA VAL A 289 11.46 11.06 -15.78
C VAL A 289 11.55 10.42 -14.39
N VAL A 290 10.62 10.77 -13.50
CA VAL A 290 10.55 10.19 -12.15
C VAL A 290 10.33 8.68 -12.24
N LEU A 291 9.38 8.22 -13.06
CA LEU A 291 9.10 6.80 -13.25
C LEU A 291 10.31 6.04 -13.79
N LEU A 292 11.03 6.61 -14.78
CA LEU A 292 12.26 6.01 -15.33
C LEU A 292 13.31 5.81 -14.24
N PHE A 293 13.57 6.87 -13.48
CA PHE A 293 14.61 6.86 -12.44
C PHE A 293 14.37 5.77 -11.38
N PHE A 294 13.12 5.68 -10.89
CA PHE A 294 12.78 4.68 -9.89
C PHE A 294 12.60 3.26 -10.47
N ALA A 295 12.21 3.14 -11.74
CA ALA A 295 12.22 1.83 -12.41
C ALA A 295 13.64 1.28 -12.56
N LEU A 296 14.62 2.14 -12.85
CA LEU A 296 16.04 1.73 -12.88
C LEU A 296 16.53 1.26 -11.52
N PHE A 297 16.09 1.87 -10.41
CA PHE A 297 16.39 1.35 -9.08
C PHE A 297 15.77 -0.03 -8.84
N GLY A 298 14.51 -0.24 -9.22
CA GLY A 298 13.88 -1.55 -9.13
C GLY A 298 14.61 -2.61 -9.93
N ILE A 299 14.95 -2.32 -11.19
CA ILE A 299 15.71 -3.21 -12.08
C ILE A 299 17.10 -3.52 -11.50
N GLY A 300 17.86 -2.48 -11.10
CA GLY A 300 19.19 -2.62 -10.53
C GLY A 300 19.20 -3.41 -9.23
N GLY A 301 18.19 -3.18 -8.38
CA GLY A 301 18.04 -3.89 -7.12
C GLY A 301 17.77 -5.39 -7.34
N TRP A 302 16.84 -5.78 -8.22
CA TRP A 302 16.60 -7.19 -8.55
C TRP A 302 17.80 -7.84 -9.22
N TYR A 303 18.48 -7.15 -10.15
CA TYR A 303 19.70 -7.64 -10.74
C TYR A 303 20.80 -7.88 -9.69
N GLY A 304 20.91 -6.97 -8.70
CA GLY A 304 21.83 -7.14 -7.58
C GLY A 304 21.52 -8.38 -6.74
N GLN A 305 20.24 -8.73 -6.51
CA GLN A 305 19.87 -9.98 -5.81
C GLN A 305 20.27 -11.24 -6.57
N ILE A 306 20.44 -11.18 -7.91
CA ILE A 306 20.89 -12.31 -8.73
C ILE A 306 22.41 -12.48 -8.69
N VAL A 307 23.15 -11.36 -8.82
CA VAL A 307 24.59 -11.40 -9.11
C VAL A 307 25.45 -11.29 -7.86
N LEU A 308 25.00 -10.53 -6.85
CA LEU A 308 25.79 -10.28 -5.66
C LEU A 308 25.79 -11.47 -4.71
N LYS A 309 26.95 -11.75 -4.11
CA LYS A 309 27.18 -12.90 -3.21
C LYS A 309 27.77 -12.50 -1.86
N ASN A 310 27.79 -11.21 -1.54
CA ASN A 310 28.26 -10.70 -0.26
C ASN A 310 27.07 -10.14 0.52
N GLY A 311 26.97 -10.43 1.82
CA GLY A 311 25.82 -10.03 2.65
C GLY A 311 25.56 -8.53 2.66
N LEU A 312 26.60 -7.69 2.75
CA LEU A 312 26.44 -6.23 2.72
C LEU A 312 25.94 -5.74 1.36
N SER A 313 26.49 -6.27 0.26
CA SER A 313 26.07 -5.88 -1.09
C SER A 313 24.64 -6.32 -1.40
N LEU A 314 24.18 -7.47 -0.86
CA LEU A 314 22.79 -7.92 -0.94
C LEU A 314 21.85 -6.97 -0.17
N ILE A 315 22.25 -6.51 1.02
CA ILE A 315 21.46 -5.52 1.79
C ILE A 315 21.35 -4.19 1.03
N LEU A 316 22.45 -3.70 0.44
CA LEU A 316 22.45 -2.47 -0.35
C LEU A 316 21.60 -2.59 -1.62
N SER A 317 21.69 -3.72 -2.34
CA SER A 317 20.84 -3.96 -3.51
C SER A 317 19.36 -4.08 -3.13
N ALA A 318 19.05 -4.67 -1.97
CA ALA A 318 17.71 -4.74 -1.42
C ALA A 318 17.16 -3.35 -1.08
N PHE A 319 17.97 -2.48 -0.52
CA PHE A 319 17.58 -1.08 -0.30
C PHE A 319 17.26 -0.36 -1.62
N ILE A 320 18.11 -0.52 -2.64
CA ILE A 320 17.88 0.05 -3.99
C ILE A 320 16.61 -0.52 -4.61
N LEU A 321 16.37 -1.83 -4.49
CA LEU A 321 15.14 -2.49 -4.89
C LEU A 321 13.91 -1.82 -4.26
N GLY A 322 13.98 -1.60 -2.94
CA GLY A 322 12.92 -0.96 -2.17
C GLY A 322 12.57 0.42 -2.71
N LEU A 323 13.55 1.25 -3.06
CA LEU A 323 13.30 2.57 -3.66
C LEU A 323 12.36 2.47 -4.87
N GLY A 324 12.57 1.49 -5.76
CA GLY A 324 11.74 1.27 -6.94
C GLY A 324 10.29 0.89 -6.63
N GLN A 325 10.03 0.24 -5.51
CA GLN A 325 8.68 -0.21 -5.13
C GLN A 325 7.71 0.93 -4.79
N GLY A 326 8.22 2.12 -4.51
CA GLY A 326 7.39 3.31 -4.27
C GLY A 326 6.49 3.69 -5.45
N ILE A 327 6.83 3.32 -6.68
CA ILE A 327 6.06 3.66 -7.90
C ILE A 327 4.61 3.20 -7.78
N CYS A 328 4.36 1.98 -7.34
CA CYS A 328 3.05 1.37 -7.35
C CYS A 328 2.04 2.13 -6.48
N LEU A 329 2.42 2.43 -5.23
CA LEU A 329 1.49 2.98 -4.24
C LEU A 329 1.40 4.51 -4.27
N VAL A 330 2.38 5.22 -4.83
CA VAL A 330 2.40 6.68 -4.87
C VAL A 330 2.17 7.22 -6.27
N ALA A 331 2.94 6.74 -7.25
CA ALA A 331 2.88 7.30 -8.59
C ALA A 331 1.56 6.97 -9.31
N LEU A 332 1.05 5.73 -9.20
CA LEU A 332 -0.17 5.35 -9.91
C LEU A 332 -1.42 6.11 -9.42
N PRO A 333 -1.72 6.24 -8.12
CA PRO A 333 -2.79 7.10 -7.64
C PRO A 333 -2.65 8.56 -8.07
N TYR A 334 -1.43 9.11 -8.04
CA TYR A 334 -1.14 10.46 -8.52
C TYR A 334 -1.47 10.61 -10.01
N LEU A 335 -1.02 9.67 -10.85
CA LEU A 335 -1.27 9.66 -12.29
C LEU A 335 -2.75 9.50 -12.62
N ILE A 336 -3.49 8.67 -11.90
CA ILE A 336 -4.94 8.51 -12.06
C ILE A 336 -5.66 9.85 -11.88
N LYS A 337 -5.32 10.62 -10.82
CA LYS A 337 -5.86 11.97 -10.63
C LYS A 337 -5.50 12.88 -11.79
N LYS A 338 -4.25 12.85 -12.22
CA LYS A 338 -3.72 13.74 -13.26
C LYS A 338 -4.33 13.48 -14.63
N GLU A 339 -4.55 12.22 -14.99
CA GLU A 339 -5.07 11.81 -16.32
C GLU A 339 -6.61 11.85 -16.39
N PHE A 340 -7.30 11.44 -15.31
CA PHE A 340 -8.75 11.27 -15.33
C PHE A 340 -9.51 12.33 -14.53
N GLY A 341 -8.82 13.13 -13.70
CA GLY A 341 -9.45 14.13 -12.84
C GLY A 341 -10.04 13.51 -11.57
N VAL A 342 -10.95 14.26 -10.92
CA VAL A 342 -11.48 13.91 -9.59
C VAL A 342 -12.88 13.27 -9.63
N LYS A 343 -13.62 13.43 -10.74
CA LYS A 343 -15.05 13.09 -10.85
C LYS A 343 -15.40 11.67 -10.45
N ASP A 344 -14.64 10.68 -10.91
CA ASP A 344 -14.87 9.25 -10.61
C ASP A 344 -13.59 8.56 -10.12
N TYR A 345 -12.70 9.35 -9.49
CA TYR A 345 -11.36 8.93 -9.06
C TYR A 345 -11.36 7.68 -8.20
N SER A 346 -12.21 7.63 -7.17
CA SER A 346 -12.26 6.51 -6.24
C SER A 346 -12.65 5.19 -6.91
N ASN A 347 -13.56 5.26 -7.87
CA ASN A 347 -14.01 4.09 -8.63
C ASN A 347 -12.91 3.60 -9.60
N ILE A 348 -12.26 4.53 -10.33
CA ILE A 348 -11.15 4.21 -11.23
C ILE A 348 -9.98 3.60 -10.45
N LEU A 349 -9.58 4.24 -9.34
CA LEU A 349 -8.51 3.77 -8.46
C LEU A 349 -8.82 2.38 -7.89
N SER A 350 -10.07 2.16 -7.46
CA SER A 350 -10.52 0.90 -6.89
C SER A 350 -10.35 -0.27 -7.87
N ILE A 351 -10.78 -0.10 -9.11
CA ILE A 351 -10.67 -1.14 -10.14
C ILE A 351 -9.19 -1.42 -10.50
N ILE A 352 -8.37 -0.38 -10.59
CA ILE A 352 -6.94 -0.54 -10.87
C ILE A 352 -6.25 -1.26 -9.70
N ASN A 353 -6.57 -0.91 -8.45
CA ASN A 353 -6.04 -1.61 -7.26
C ASN A 353 -6.51 -3.06 -7.16
N MET A 354 -7.74 -3.39 -7.59
CA MET A 354 -8.19 -4.78 -7.66
C MET A 354 -7.30 -5.62 -8.56
N VAL A 355 -6.96 -5.10 -9.75
CA VAL A 355 -6.03 -5.77 -10.67
C VAL A 355 -4.67 -6.01 -10.00
N GLY A 356 -4.18 -5.03 -9.24
CA GLY A 356 -2.95 -5.16 -8.45
C GLY A 356 -3.05 -6.21 -7.34
N ALA A 357 -4.17 -6.26 -6.61
CA ALA A 357 -4.36 -7.24 -5.53
C ALA A 357 -4.36 -8.68 -6.05
N LEU A 358 -4.93 -8.92 -7.24
CA LEU A 358 -4.84 -10.22 -7.90
C LEU A 358 -3.39 -10.56 -8.26
N ALA A 359 -2.66 -9.60 -8.83
CA ALA A 359 -1.25 -9.81 -9.19
C ALA A 359 -0.38 -10.16 -7.99
N LEU A 360 -0.57 -9.47 -6.87
CA LEU A 360 0.13 -9.74 -5.61
C LEU A 360 -0.10 -11.18 -5.13
N SER A 361 -1.35 -11.66 -5.23
CA SER A 361 -1.70 -13.03 -4.83
C SER A 361 -1.08 -14.08 -5.75
N PHE A 362 -1.07 -13.84 -7.07
CA PHE A 362 -0.48 -14.74 -8.05
C PHE A 362 1.04 -14.78 -7.97
N ALA A 363 1.71 -13.66 -7.67
CA ALA A 363 3.16 -13.59 -7.59
C ALA A 363 3.73 -14.60 -6.59
N VAL A 364 3.17 -14.65 -5.40
CA VAL A 364 3.62 -15.56 -4.33
C VAL A 364 3.52 -17.03 -4.78
N LEU A 365 2.42 -17.38 -5.45
CA LEU A 365 2.21 -18.74 -5.95
C LEU A 365 3.18 -19.06 -7.11
N ILE A 366 3.31 -18.15 -8.07
CA ILE A 366 4.17 -18.36 -9.27
C ILE A 366 5.63 -18.50 -8.86
N ASP A 367 6.13 -17.63 -7.97
CA ASP A 367 7.52 -17.71 -7.51
C ASP A 367 7.79 -19.02 -6.74
N ALA A 368 6.83 -19.50 -5.94
CA ALA A 368 6.93 -20.80 -5.27
C ALA A 368 6.99 -21.95 -6.29
N LEU A 369 6.11 -21.97 -7.29
CA LEU A 369 6.09 -22.98 -8.36
C LEU A 369 7.37 -22.95 -9.20
N LEU A 370 7.88 -21.76 -9.54
CA LEU A 370 9.16 -21.61 -10.25
C LEU A 370 10.31 -22.16 -9.42
N PHE A 371 10.34 -21.91 -8.12
CA PHE A 371 11.34 -22.48 -7.24
C PHE A 371 11.25 -24.00 -7.16
N ASP A 372 10.05 -24.56 -6.97
CA ASP A 372 9.82 -26.00 -6.87
C ASP A 372 10.26 -26.76 -8.14
N THR A 373 10.10 -26.14 -9.31
CA THR A 373 10.47 -26.76 -10.61
C THR A 373 11.92 -26.56 -10.98
N THR A 374 12.55 -25.44 -10.59
CA THR A 374 13.90 -25.06 -11.04
C THR A 374 14.96 -25.07 -9.95
N ASN A 375 14.54 -25.23 -8.70
CA ASN A 375 15.35 -25.07 -7.48
C ASN A 375 16.14 -23.75 -7.46
N SER A 376 15.57 -22.69 -8.05
CA SER A 376 16.20 -21.38 -8.13
C SER A 376 15.15 -20.25 -8.12
N TYR A 377 15.45 -19.14 -7.45
CA TYR A 377 14.63 -17.93 -7.47
C TYR A 377 14.95 -17.00 -8.65
N ASN A 378 16.04 -17.25 -9.38
CA ASN A 378 16.55 -16.31 -10.40
C ASN A 378 15.54 -16.04 -11.52
N ILE A 379 14.75 -17.05 -11.94
CA ILE A 379 13.72 -16.87 -12.97
C ILE A 379 12.66 -15.85 -12.51
N GLY A 380 12.19 -15.95 -11.26
CA GLY A 380 11.29 -14.98 -10.66
C GLY A 380 11.88 -13.56 -10.63
N TRP A 381 13.19 -13.46 -10.30
CA TRP A 381 13.89 -12.17 -10.30
C TRP A 381 14.02 -11.55 -11.69
N TYR A 382 14.28 -12.35 -12.74
CA TYR A 382 14.27 -11.87 -14.13
C TYR A 382 12.87 -11.44 -14.58
N LEU A 383 11.82 -12.15 -14.18
CA LEU A 383 10.43 -11.73 -14.44
C LEU A 383 10.12 -10.38 -13.80
N ASN A 384 10.62 -10.12 -12.58
CA ASN A 384 10.46 -8.85 -11.90
C ASN A 384 11.19 -7.70 -12.60
N ILE A 385 12.40 -7.93 -13.12
CA ILE A 385 13.15 -6.98 -13.94
C ILE A 385 12.33 -6.63 -15.20
N LEU A 386 11.83 -7.66 -15.89
CA LEU A 386 11.00 -7.49 -17.08
C LEU A 386 9.70 -6.73 -16.76
N ALA A 387 9.07 -7.01 -15.62
CA ALA A 387 7.86 -6.32 -15.18
C ALA A 387 8.10 -4.81 -14.96
N PHE A 388 9.21 -4.40 -14.34
CA PHE A 388 9.59 -2.99 -14.22
C PHE A 388 9.80 -2.35 -15.59
N LEU A 389 10.53 -3.02 -16.49
CA LEU A 389 10.80 -2.51 -17.82
C LEU A 389 9.53 -2.31 -18.64
N ILE A 390 8.66 -3.32 -18.68
CA ILE A 390 7.39 -3.24 -19.40
C ILE A 390 6.49 -2.15 -18.81
N SER A 391 6.39 -2.07 -17.48
CA SER A 391 5.59 -1.03 -16.80
C SER A 391 6.08 0.37 -17.17
N PHE A 392 7.40 0.59 -17.17
CA PHE A 392 7.96 1.88 -17.57
C PHE A 392 7.65 2.21 -19.04
N ILE A 393 7.90 1.28 -19.97
CA ILE A 393 7.66 1.50 -21.40
C ILE A 393 6.20 1.84 -21.65
N LEU A 394 5.26 1.06 -21.09
CA LEU A 394 3.83 1.29 -21.22
C LEU A 394 3.44 2.71 -20.74
N LEU A 395 3.88 3.10 -19.56
CA LEU A 395 3.57 4.41 -18.98
C LEU A 395 4.24 5.54 -19.76
N ALA A 396 5.50 5.36 -20.20
CA ALA A 396 6.19 6.35 -20.99
C ALA A 396 5.53 6.64 -22.35
N LEU A 397 4.95 5.61 -22.98
CA LEU A 397 4.28 5.73 -24.29
C LEU A 397 2.87 6.32 -24.15
N THR A 398 2.16 6.03 -23.08
CA THR A 398 0.72 6.33 -22.95
C THR A 398 0.40 7.59 -22.16
N LEU A 399 1.24 7.97 -21.19
CA LEU A 399 1.04 9.21 -20.44
C LEU A 399 1.27 10.45 -21.30
N LYS A 400 0.43 11.46 -21.10
CA LYS A 400 0.62 12.78 -21.73
C LYS A 400 1.90 13.44 -21.21
N ASN A 401 2.54 14.21 -22.08
CA ASN A 401 3.63 15.10 -21.68
C ASN A 401 3.02 16.33 -21.02
N TYR A 402 3.04 16.38 -19.69
CA TYR A 402 2.67 17.60 -18.97
C TYR A 402 3.89 18.49 -18.81
N PRO A 403 3.83 19.76 -19.22
CA PRO A 403 4.89 20.71 -18.93
C PRO A 403 5.06 20.84 -17.41
N ASN A 404 6.30 21.00 -16.96
CA ASN A 404 6.58 21.28 -15.56
C ASN A 404 5.86 22.56 -15.16
N LYS A 405 5.05 22.55 -14.12
CA LYS A 405 4.60 23.79 -13.49
C LYS A 405 5.83 24.42 -12.84
N LYS A 406 6.29 25.54 -13.44
CA LYS A 406 7.27 26.42 -12.81
C LYS A 406 6.70 27.00 -11.51
#